data_0658c7da98da91666cd3771bb477423d
#
_entry.id   0658c7da98da91666cd3771bb477423d
#
_cell.length_a   1.000
_cell.length_b   1.000
_cell.length_c   1.000
_cell.angle_alpha   90.00
_cell.angle_beta   90.00
_cell.angle_gamma   90.00
#
_symmetry.space_group_name_H-M   'P 1'
#
loop_
_entity.id
_entity.type
_entity.pdbx_description
1 polymer ?
#
loop_
_entity_poly.entity_id
_entity_poly.type
_entity_poly.pdbx_seq_one_letter_code
_entity_poly.pdbx_strand_id
1 'polypeptide(L)'
;MMRHVLLFVFLLPLVAVAQKNKYGLNPTKLEAYKASVKENPAKELVDLEKLIPGLVLDIRYATTNNFTGERIYTLAKAYARRPVAEALKQAQVALKEKGLGIKVFDAYRPYKATVKFYEVYHDTTYVASPYKGSRHNRGCAIDMTLIDLKTGQELTMPTGYDSFQKAAWPSTPVKDPEVRKNRALIIEVMKQQGFKVNSSEWWHFDFIGWTKYDVLDIDFEELP
;
A
#
# COMPACT_ATOMS: atom_id res chain seq x y z
N MET A 1 -51.08 -11.86 -51.80
CA MET A 1 -50.70 -10.75 -50.88
C MET A 1 -49.96 -11.36 -49.66
N MET A 2 -48.63 -11.29 -49.66
CA MET A 2 -47.80 -11.76 -48.54
C MET A 2 -47.60 -10.60 -47.56
N ARG A 3 -48.08 -10.72 -46.32
CA ARG A 3 -47.87 -9.77 -45.24
C ARG A 3 -46.51 -10.07 -44.57
N HIS A 4 -45.55 -9.14 -44.75
CA HIS A 4 -44.30 -9.24 -44.00
C HIS A 4 -44.51 -8.68 -42.59
N VAL A 5 -44.35 -9.55 -41.60
CA VAL A 5 -44.33 -9.16 -40.18
C VAL A 5 -42.90 -8.77 -39.84
N LEU A 6 -42.64 -7.48 -39.59
CA LEU A 6 -41.38 -7.02 -39.06
C LEU A 6 -41.35 -7.28 -37.54
N LEU A 7 -40.48 -8.17 -37.14
CA LEU A 7 -40.20 -8.44 -35.71
C LEU A 7 -39.18 -7.39 -35.22
N PHE A 8 -39.62 -6.41 -34.42
CA PHE A 8 -38.72 -5.51 -33.70
C PHE A 8 -38.17 -6.23 -32.45
N VAL A 9 -36.88 -6.60 -32.49
CA VAL A 9 -36.17 -7.09 -31.33
C VAL A 9 -35.68 -5.87 -30.52
N PHE A 10 -36.33 -5.56 -29.41
CA PHE A 10 -35.85 -4.60 -28.43
C PHE A 10 -34.67 -5.18 -27.65
N LEU A 11 -33.45 -4.76 -27.99
CA LEU A 11 -32.26 -4.97 -27.16
C LEU A 11 -32.34 -4.05 -25.92
N LEU A 12 -32.82 -4.58 -24.80
CA LEU A 12 -32.69 -3.91 -23.52
C LEU A 12 -31.21 -3.88 -23.12
N PRO A 13 -30.65 -2.70 -22.75
CA PRO A 13 -29.29 -2.64 -22.23
C PRO A 13 -29.23 -3.41 -20.91
N LEU A 14 -28.41 -4.47 -20.83
CA LEU A 14 -28.06 -5.10 -19.58
C LEU A 14 -27.25 -4.09 -18.74
N VAL A 15 -27.89 -3.41 -17.82
CA VAL A 15 -27.20 -2.65 -16.78
C VAL A 15 -26.63 -3.66 -15.80
N ALA A 16 -25.34 -3.96 -15.94
CA ALA A 16 -24.62 -4.76 -14.95
C ALA A 16 -24.55 -3.95 -13.64
N VAL A 17 -25.45 -4.24 -12.72
CA VAL A 17 -25.35 -3.72 -11.35
C VAL A 17 -24.13 -4.39 -10.72
N ALA A 18 -23.06 -3.62 -10.51
CA ALA A 18 -21.88 -4.11 -9.82
C ALA A 18 -22.27 -4.59 -8.41
N GLN A 19 -22.17 -5.89 -8.19
CA GLN A 19 -22.52 -6.49 -6.91
C GLN A 19 -21.52 -6.04 -5.84
N LYS A 20 -21.99 -5.26 -4.86
CA LYS A 20 -21.18 -4.86 -3.71
C LYS A 20 -20.76 -6.11 -2.93
N ASN A 21 -19.50 -6.13 -2.48
CA ASN A 21 -19.05 -7.20 -1.58
C ASN A 21 -19.77 -7.13 -0.21
N LYS A 22 -19.56 -8.13 0.65
CA LYS A 22 -20.20 -8.22 1.97
C LYS A 22 -19.95 -7.00 2.90
N TYR A 23 -18.93 -6.17 2.60
CA TYR A 23 -18.59 -4.96 3.34
C TYR A 23 -19.09 -3.67 2.67
N GLY A 24 -19.84 -3.78 1.58
CA GLY A 24 -20.48 -2.64 0.92
C GLY A 24 -19.57 -1.78 0.04
N LEU A 25 -18.26 -2.05 -0.02
CA LEU A 25 -17.35 -1.39 -0.97
C LEU A 25 -17.42 -2.04 -2.36
N ASN A 26 -17.17 -1.21 -3.38
CA ASN A 26 -16.98 -1.64 -4.76
C ASN A 26 -15.60 -1.16 -5.25
N PRO A 27 -14.52 -1.90 -4.98
CA PRO A 27 -13.18 -1.51 -5.38
C PRO A 27 -13.03 -1.45 -6.89
N THR A 28 -12.25 -0.49 -7.36
CA THR A 28 -11.91 -0.33 -8.78
C THR A 28 -11.11 -1.53 -9.27
N LYS A 29 -11.55 -2.16 -10.35
CA LYS A 29 -10.91 -3.28 -11.02
C LYS A 29 -10.04 -2.81 -12.19
N LEU A 30 -9.27 -3.73 -12.77
CA LEU A 30 -8.21 -3.47 -13.76
C LEU A 30 -8.64 -2.54 -14.89
N GLU A 31 -9.76 -2.81 -15.57
CA GLU A 31 -10.15 -2.03 -16.75
C GLU A 31 -10.53 -0.58 -16.42
N ALA A 32 -11.27 -0.37 -15.33
CA ALA A 32 -11.58 0.98 -14.85
C ALA A 32 -10.31 1.71 -14.34
N TYR A 33 -9.38 0.99 -13.72
CA TYR A 33 -8.06 1.52 -13.35
C TYR A 33 -7.28 1.97 -14.60
N LYS A 34 -7.15 1.12 -15.63
CA LYS A 34 -6.45 1.47 -16.89
C LYS A 34 -7.05 2.70 -17.54
N ALA A 35 -8.39 2.79 -17.59
CA ALA A 35 -9.08 3.97 -18.09
C ALA A 35 -8.70 5.23 -17.29
N SER A 36 -8.72 5.13 -15.97
CA SER A 36 -8.37 6.24 -15.06
C SER A 36 -6.91 6.69 -15.19
N VAL A 37 -5.98 5.76 -15.46
CA VAL A 37 -4.56 6.08 -15.73
C VAL A 37 -4.38 6.80 -17.07
N LYS A 38 -5.13 6.39 -18.09
CA LYS A 38 -5.12 7.07 -19.40
C LYS A 38 -5.58 8.51 -19.29
N GLU A 39 -6.58 8.79 -18.45
CA GLU A 39 -7.07 10.14 -18.20
C GLU A 39 -6.11 10.95 -17.33
N ASN A 40 -5.49 10.30 -16.33
CA ASN A 40 -4.57 10.94 -15.39
C ASN A 40 -3.39 10.01 -15.04
N PRO A 41 -2.22 10.18 -15.68
CA PRO A 41 -1.02 9.36 -15.43
C PRO A 41 -0.53 9.35 -13.97
N ALA A 42 -0.91 10.33 -13.14
CA ALA A 42 -0.60 10.33 -11.71
C ALA A 42 -1.30 9.19 -10.96
N LYS A 43 -2.34 8.57 -11.55
CA LYS A 43 -3.03 7.41 -10.97
C LYS A 43 -2.32 6.08 -11.24
N GLU A 44 -1.26 6.06 -12.03
CA GLU A 44 -0.51 4.83 -12.31
C GLU A 44 0.12 4.24 -11.05
N LEU A 45 0.03 2.91 -10.92
CA LEU A 45 0.80 2.13 -9.96
C LEU A 45 2.16 1.79 -10.57
N VAL A 46 3.22 2.33 -9.98
CA VAL A 46 4.60 2.19 -10.45
C VAL A 46 5.31 1.14 -9.61
N ASP A 47 6.06 0.24 -10.26
CA ASP A 47 6.95 -0.72 -9.59
C ASP A 47 8.09 0.06 -8.91
N LEU A 48 8.11 0.01 -7.58
CA LEU A 48 9.07 0.75 -6.76
C LEU A 48 10.51 0.27 -6.95
N GLU A 49 10.70 -1.04 -7.16
CA GLU A 49 12.03 -1.62 -7.38
C GLU A 49 12.65 -1.14 -8.69
N LYS A 50 11.83 -1.02 -9.76
CA LYS A 50 12.26 -0.48 -11.05
C LYS A 50 12.55 1.03 -10.99
N LEU A 51 11.76 1.78 -10.22
CA LEU A 51 11.87 3.24 -10.16
C LEU A 51 12.99 3.73 -9.24
N ILE A 52 13.28 3.01 -8.14
CA ILE A 52 14.14 3.48 -7.05
C ILE A 52 15.39 2.60 -6.96
N PRO A 53 16.53 3.00 -7.54
CA PRO A 53 17.74 2.22 -7.49
C PRO A 53 18.27 2.00 -6.07
N GLY A 54 18.46 0.72 -5.70
CA GLY A 54 18.94 0.32 -4.38
C GLY A 54 17.86 0.27 -3.30
N LEU A 55 16.58 0.31 -3.69
CA LEU A 55 15.49 -0.06 -2.80
C LEU A 55 15.59 -1.55 -2.47
N VAL A 56 15.38 -1.91 -1.22
CA VAL A 56 15.33 -3.31 -0.78
C VAL A 56 13.89 -3.69 -0.50
N LEU A 57 13.45 -4.86 -0.96
CA LEU A 57 12.12 -5.40 -0.70
C LEU A 57 12.21 -6.57 0.29
N ASP A 58 11.39 -6.54 1.34
CA ASP A 58 11.13 -7.65 2.25
C ASP A 58 9.61 -7.78 2.40
N ILE A 59 8.95 -8.18 1.30
CA ILE A 59 7.49 -8.21 1.23
C ILE A 59 6.95 -9.36 2.08
N ARG A 60 6.66 -9.06 3.34
CA ARG A 60 6.27 -10.06 4.36
C ARG A 60 5.04 -10.84 3.97
N TYR A 61 4.08 -10.21 3.34
CA TYR A 61 2.84 -10.86 2.90
C TYR A 61 3.00 -11.77 1.67
N ALA A 62 4.15 -11.75 1.00
CA ALA A 62 4.52 -12.75 -0.02
C ALA A 62 5.13 -14.02 0.57
N THR A 63 5.24 -14.11 1.89
CA THR A 63 5.73 -15.25 2.67
C THR A 63 4.74 -15.62 3.77
N THR A 64 5.02 -16.66 4.55
CA THR A 64 4.26 -17.00 5.77
C THR A 64 4.75 -16.24 7.00
N ASN A 65 5.84 -15.47 6.91
CA ASN A 65 6.40 -14.67 8.00
C ASN A 65 5.66 -13.33 8.15
N ASN A 66 4.37 -13.40 8.50
CA ASN A 66 3.50 -12.26 8.78
C ASN A 66 2.45 -12.66 9.82
N PHE A 67 1.67 -11.70 10.33
CA PHE A 67 0.72 -11.95 11.42
C PHE A 67 -0.42 -12.92 11.07
N THR A 68 -0.69 -13.17 9.78
CA THR A 68 -1.72 -14.14 9.36
C THR A 68 -1.21 -15.57 9.35
N GLY A 69 0.12 -15.78 9.33
CA GLY A 69 0.75 -17.09 9.14
C GLY A 69 0.55 -17.70 7.75
N GLU A 70 -0.09 -16.97 6.83
CA GLU A 70 -0.38 -17.43 5.48
C GLU A 70 0.33 -16.54 4.43
N ARG A 71 0.64 -17.12 3.27
CA ARG A 71 1.08 -16.35 2.11
C ARG A 71 -0.13 -15.67 1.48
N ILE A 72 -0.16 -14.33 1.52
CA ILE A 72 -1.25 -13.50 1.03
C ILE A 72 -1.02 -13.03 -0.41
N TYR A 73 0.23 -12.63 -0.72
CA TYR A 73 0.62 -12.18 -2.05
C TYR A 73 1.32 -13.31 -2.82
N THR A 74 1.02 -13.42 -4.09
CA THR A 74 1.64 -14.38 -5.01
C THR A 74 3.02 -13.92 -5.47
N LEU A 75 3.24 -12.58 -5.56
CA LEU A 75 4.50 -11.96 -5.96
C LEU A 75 5.06 -11.07 -4.84
N ALA A 76 6.37 -11.11 -4.65
CA ALA A 76 7.09 -10.21 -3.75
C ALA A 76 7.41 -8.88 -4.47
N LYS A 77 6.38 -8.08 -4.75
CA LYS A 77 6.45 -6.80 -5.45
C LYS A 77 5.88 -5.66 -4.61
N ALA A 78 6.39 -4.47 -4.86
CA ALA A 78 5.91 -3.24 -4.23
C ALA A 78 5.53 -2.23 -5.31
N TYR A 79 4.27 -1.79 -5.30
CA TYR A 79 3.76 -0.76 -6.19
C TYR A 79 3.21 0.41 -5.38
N ALA A 80 3.32 1.62 -5.93
CA ALA A 80 2.68 2.81 -5.37
C ALA A 80 2.18 3.73 -6.49
N ARG A 81 1.22 4.62 -6.19
CA ARG A 81 0.84 5.68 -7.13
C ARG A 81 2.05 6.50 -7.53
N ARG A 82 2.13 6.94 -8.79
CA ARG A 82 3.30 7.65 -9.33
C ARG A 82 3.80 8.78 -8.42
N PRO A 83 2.99 9.72 -7.89
CA PRO A 83 3.49 10.76 -7.00
C PRO A 83 4.03 10.21 -5.67
N VAL A 84 3.47 9.10 -5.17
CA VAL A 84 3.95 8.42 -3.95
C VAL A 84 5.31 7.78 -4.20
N ALA A 85 5.46 7.12 -5.35
CA ALA A 85 6.71 6.49 -5.78
C ALA A 85 7.84 7.52 -5.97
N GLU A 86 7.53 8.66 -6.61
CA GLU A 86 8.50 9.75 -6.78
C GLU A 86 8.89 10.39 -5.44
N ALA A 87 7.93 10.58 -4.53
CA ALA A 87 8.22 11.07 -3.18
C ALA A 87 9.12 10.09 -2.40
N LEU A 88 8.85 8.78 -2.47
CA LEU A 88 9.70 7.76 -1.84
C LEU A 88 11.10 7.73 -2.44
N LYS A 89 11.23 7.94 -3.76
CA LYS A 89 12.54 8.08 -4.44
C LYS A 89 13.34 9.25 -3.88
N GLN A 90 12.71 10.40 -3.61
CA GLN A 90 13.39 11.54 -2.97
C GLN A 90 13.81 11.22 -1.53
N ALA A 91 12.98 10.49 -0.77
CA ALA A 91 13.36 9.98 0.55
C ALA A 91 14.61 9.08 0.49
N GLN A 92 14.66 8.16 -0.49
CA GLN A 92 15.82 7.29 -0.72
C GLN A 92 17.08 8.10 -1.07
N VAL A 93 16.99 9.16 -1.88
CA VAL A 93 18.11 10.06 -2.20
C VAL A 93 18.63 10.73 -0.93
N ALA A 94 17.76 11.32 -0.14
CA ALA A 94 18.13 12.01 1.11
C ALA A 94 18.76 11.07 2.16
N LEU A 95 18.33 9.80 2.19
CA LEU A 95 18.88 8.77 3.07
C LEU A 95 20.26 8.28 2.61
N LYS A 96 20.49 8.17 1.29
CA LYS A 96 21.80 7.79 0.73
C LYS A 96 22.92 8.73 1.13
N GLU A 97 22.66 10.01 1.23
CA GLU A 97 23.63 11.01 1.71
C GLU A 97 24.08 10.74 3.16
N LYS A 98 23.30 9.98 3.92
CA LYS A 98 23.57 9.56 5.31
C LYS A 98 24.12 8.12 5.39
N GLY A 99 24.42 7.48 4.26
CA GLY A 99 24.83 6.08 4.21
C GLY A 99 23.70 5.09 4.50
N LEU A 100 22.43 5.53 4.38
CA LEU A 100 21.25 4.75 4.69
C LEU A 100 20.42 4.45 3.44
N GLY A 101 19.60 3.40 3.51
CA GLY A 101 18.66 3.02 2.48
C GLY A 101 17.30 2.64 3.05
N ILE A 102 16.34 2.43 2.14
CA ILE A 102 14.98 2.02 2.46
C ILE A 102 14.82 0.51 2.22
N LYS A 103 14.19 -0.18 3.18
CA LYS A 103 13.64 -1.53 3.03
C LYS A 103 12.12 -1.45 3.17
N VAL A 104 11.39 -1.90 2.14
CA VAL A 104 9.91 -1.88 2.09
C VAL A 104 9.36 -3.23 2.51
N PHE A 105 8.38 -3.23 3.41
CA PHE A 105 7.64 -4.39 3.87
C PHE A 105 6.31 -4.57 3.13
N ASP A 106 5.60 -3.46 2.84
CA ASP A 106 4.34 -3.41 2.08
C ASP A 106 4.15 -2.03 1.43
N ALA A 107 3.39 -2.02 0.32
CA ALA A 107 3.05 -0.79 -0.38
C ALA A 107 1.61 -0.86 -0.91
N TYR A 108 1.35 -0.90 -2.22
CA TYR A 108 0.01 -1.20 -2.72
C TYR A 108 -0.42 -2.59 -2.25
N ARG A 109 -1.65 -2.67 -1.76
CA ARG A 109 -2.29 -3.90 -1.26
C ARG A 109 -3.62 -4.07 -1.96
N PRO A 110 -3.88 -5.15 -2.70
CA PRO A 110 -5.22 -5.45 -3.22
C PRO A 110 -6.26 -5.44 -2.10
N TYR A 111 -7.46 -4.91 -2.36
CA TYR A 111 -8.50 -4.80 -1.34
C TYR A 111 -8.87 -6.15 -0.71
N LYS A 112 -8.88 -7.24 -1.50
CA LYS A 112 -9.11 -8.60 -0.98
C LYS A 112 -8.15 -8.99 0.14
N ALA A 113 -6.91 -8.51 0.12
CA ALA A 113 -5.95 -8.76 1.20
C ALA A 113 -6.34 -8.01 2.48
N THR A 114 -6.84 -6.77 2.38
CA THR A 114 -7.39 -6.04 3.55
C THR A 114 -8.58 -6.77 4.15
N VAL A 115 -9.45 -7.36 3.32
CA VAL A 115 -10.55 -8.20 3.79
C VAL A 115 -10.01 -9.40 4.58
N LYS A 116 -9.05 -10.13 4.01
CA LYS A 116 -8.42 -11.29 4.68
C LYS A 116 -7.77 -10.90 6.01
N PHE A 117 -7.06 -9.78 6.06
CA PHE A 117 -6.44 -9.28 7.29
C PHE A 117 -7.46 -9.01 8.38
N TYR A 118 -8.56 -8.33 8.03
CA TYR A 118 -9.64 -8.06 8.98
C TYR A 118 -10.34 -9.33 9.44
N GLU A 119 -10.46 -10.35 8.60
CA GLU A 119 -11.06 -11.64 8.97
C GLU A 119 -10.18 -12.46 9.92
N VAL A 120 -8.86 -12.25 9.90
CA VAL A 120 -7.91 -12.86 10.83
C VAL A 120 -7.81 -12.07 12.13
N TYR A 121 -7.82 -10.71 12.04
CA TYR A 121 -7.61 -9.84 13.19
C TYR A 121 -8.56 -8.64 13.14
N HIS A 122 -9.57 -8.62 14.02
CA HIS A 122 -10.69 -7.66 13.98
C HIS A 122 -10.40 -6.30 14.64
N ASP A 123 -9.21 -6.07 15.22
CA ASP A 123 -8.88 -4.78 15.84
C ASP A 123 -8.50 -3.74 14.79
N THR A 124 -9.41 -2.79 14.58
CA THR A 124 -9.21 -1.71 13.60
C THR A 124 -8.20 -0.64 14.02
N THR A 125 -7.58 -0.78 15.18
CA THR A 125 -6.42 0.02 15.59
C THR A 125 -5.20 -0.30 14.71
N TYR A 126 -5.06 -1.57 14.30
CA TYR A 126 -3.91 -2.09 13.55
C TYR A 126 -4.29 -2.57 12.16
N VAL A 127 -5.48 -3.13 11.98
CA VAL A 127 -5.94 -3.65 10.68
C VAL A 127 -7.02 -2.75 10.11
N ALA A 128 -6.85 -2.29 8.88
CA ALA A 128 -7.82 -1.40 8.25
C ALA A 128 -9.20 -2.05 8.12
N SER A 129 -10.24 -1.27 8.44
CA SER A 129 -11.63 -1.70 8.27
C SER A 129 -11.99 -1.92 6.80
N PRO A 130 -12.50 -3.09 6.40
CA PRO A 130 -12.89 -3.37 5.02
C PRO A 130 -14.10 -2.53 4.56
N TYR A 131 -14.87 -1.97 5.49
CA TYR A 131 -15.97 -1.04 5.15
C TYR A 131 -15.49 0.28 4.55
N LYS A 132 -14.22 0.67 4.80
CA LYS A 132 -13.62 1.93 4.34
C LYS A 132 -12.44 1.72 3.39
N GLY A 133 -11.84 0.53 3.43
CA GLY A 133 -10.58 0.23 2.77
C GLY A 133 -9.38 0.89 3.46
N SER A 134 -8.19 0.60 2.95
CA SER A 134 -6.90 1.07 3.45
C SER A 134 -6.30 2.11 2.48
N ARG A 135 -5.34 2.91 2.97
CA ARG A 135 -4.48 3.75 2.12
C ARG A 135 -3.57 2.88 1.26
N HIS A 136 -3.17 1.68 1.74
CA HIS A 136 -2.49 0.67 0.92
C HIS A 136 -3.34 0.25 -0.29
N ASN A 137 -4.67 0.07 -0.13
CA ASN A 137 -5.54 -0.26 -1.25
C ASN A 137 -5.61 0.84 -2.31
N ARG A 138 -5.20 2.05 -1.96
CA ARG A 138 -5.15 3.21 -2.85
C ARG A 138 -3.77 3.39 -3.50
N GLY A 139 -2.77 2.57 -3.11
CA GLY A 139 -1.37 2.74 -3.48
C GLY A 139 -0.74 4.00 -2.87
N CYS A 140 -1.22 4.42 -1.70
CA CYS A 140 -0.86 5.67 -1.05
C CYS A 140 -0.31 5.50 0.37
N ALA A 141 0.07 4.29 0.77
CA ALA A 141 0.76 4.01 2.01
C ALA A 141 1.98 3.13 1.74
N ILE A 142 3.03 3.31 2.55
CA ILE A 142 4.27 2.54 2.51
C ILE A 142 4.59 2.09 3.92
N ASP A 143 4.81 0.78 4.08
CA ASP A 143 5.39 0.19 5.29
C ASP A 143 6.87 -0.06 5.04
N MET A 144 7.75 0.51 5.88
CA MET A 144 9.18 0.49 5.62
C MET A 144 10.03 0.62 6.88
N THR A 145 11.31 0.27 6.74
CA THR A 145 12.36 0.57 7.71
C THR A 145 13.60 1.12 7.01
N LEU A 146 14.62 1.50 7.80
CA LEU A 146 15.91 1.95 7.33
C LEU A 146 16.94 0.81 7.41
N ILE A 147 17.84 0.77 6.43
CA ILE A 147 19.02 -0.11 6.42
C ILE A 147 20.29 0.72 6.34
N ASP A 148 21.34 0.23 6.96
CA ASP A 148 22.71 0.70 6.74
C ASP A 148 23.23 0.16 5.40
N LEU A 149 23.60 1.03 4.47
CA LEU A 149 24.04 0.64 3.12
C LEU A 149 25.39 -0.08 3.09
N LYS A 150 26.23 0.07 4.13
CA LYS A 150 27.52 -0.61 4.21
C LYS A 150 27.37 -2.06 4.65
N THR A 151 26.43 -2.32 5.57
CA THR A 151 26.24 -3.65 6.18
C THR A 151 25.03 -4.39 5.63
N GLY A 152 24.05 -3.68 5.04
CA GLY A 152 22.76 -4.21 4.62
C GLY A 152 21.80 -4.50 5.79
N GLN A 153 22.21 -4.22 7.03
CA GLN A 153 21.41 -4.50 8.21
C GLN A 153 20.36 -3.43 8.48
N GLU A 154 19.19 -3.84 8.99
CA GLU A 154 18.18 -2.90 9.48
C GLU A 154 18.71 -2.10 10.67
N LEU A 155 18.36 -0.81 10.72
CA LEU A 155 18.56 -0.04 11.94
C LEU A 155 17.61 -0.54 13.03
N THR A 156 18.07 -0.54 14.27
CA THR A 156 17.24 -0.96 15.40
C THR A 156 16.09 0.02 15.60
N MET A 157 14.86 -0.50 15.55
CA MET A 157 13.62 0.26 15.71
C MET A 157 12.87 -0.18 16.98
N PRO A 158 11.84 0.57 17.45
CA PRO A 158 11.16 0.28 18.72
C PRO A 158 10.58 -1.12 18.83
N THR A 159 10.13 -1.68 17.72
CA THR A 159 9.57 -3.04 17.60
C THR A 159 9.88 -3.61 16.22
N GLY A 160 9.66 -4.90 16.04
CA GLY A 160 9.56 -5.48 14.69
C GLY A 160 8.34 -4.97 13.94
N TYR A 161 8.33 -5.22 12.63
CA TYR A 161 7.18 -4.97 11.75
C TYR A 161 5.95 -5.79 12.19
N ASP A 162 4.74 -5.26 11.99
CA ASP A 162 3.46 -5.86 12.42
C ASP A 162 3.36 -6.14 13.94
N SER A 163 4.13 -5.43 14.76
CA SER A 163 3.99 -5.53 16.21
C SER A 163 2.76 -4.75 16.69
N PHE A 164 1.67 -5.46 16.95
CA PHE A 164 0.40 -4.89 17.42
C PHE A 164 0.43 -4.57 18.92
N GLN A 165 1.37 -3.69 19.30
CA GLN A 165 1.62 -3.27 20.68
C GLN A 165 1.81 -1.75 20.76
N LYS A 166 1.49 -1.15 21.92
CA LYS A 166 1.72 0.27 22.17
C LYS A 166 3.19 0.71 21.99
N ALA A 167 4.15 -0.22 22.14
CA ALA A 167 5.56 0.04 21.88
C ALA A 167 5.83 0.44 20.41
N ALA A 168 4.99 0.03 19.47
CA ALA A 168 5.06 0.40 18.05
C ALA A 168 4.57 1.84 17.77
N TRP A 169 3.83 2.45 18.69
CA TRP A 169 3.28 3.78 18.46
C TRP A 169 4.39 4.85 18.43
N PRO A 170 4.41 5.73 17.44
CA PRO A 170 5.40 6.80 17.35
C PRO A 170 5.46 7.70 18.58
N SER A 171 4.33 7.87 19.30
CA SER A 171 4.24 8.66 20.52
C SER A 171 4.78 7.96 21.76
N THR A 172 4.99 6.64 21.72
CA THR A 172 5.49 5.89 22.89
C THR A 172 6.94 6.28 23.19
N PRO A 173 7.26 6.65 24.46
CA PRO A 173 8.62 6.94 24.86
C PRO A 173 9.55 5.76 24.63
N VAL A 174 10.72 6.01 24.04
CA VAL A 174 11.78 5.02 23.83
C VAL A 174 12.97 5.39 24.72
N LYS A 175 13.42 4.46 25.57
CA LYS A 175 14.55 4.68 26.48
C LYS A 175 15.88 4.71 25.73
N ASP A 176 16.09 3.78 24.79
CA ASP A 176 17.31 3.68 24.01
C ASP A 176 17.47 4.92 23.10
N PRO A 177 18.57 5.70 23.24
CA PRO A 177 18.79 6.91 22.45
C PRO A 177 19.01 6.64 20.98
N GLU A 178 19.59 5.49 20.60
CA GLU A 178 19.79 5.14 19.19
C GLU A 178 18.47 4.80 18.50
N VAL A 179 17.66 3.95 19.14
CA VAL A 179 16.31 3.60 18.64
C VAL A 179 15.44 4.86 18.49
N ARG A 180 15.51 5.77 19.48
CA ARG A 180 14.80 7.05 19.42
C ARG A 180 15.25 7.89 18.24
N LYS A 181 16.57 7.97 18.01
CA LYS A 181 17.18 8.70 16.88
C LYS A 181 16.74 8.09 15.54
N ASN A 182 16.79 6.78 15.41
CA ASN A 182 16.42 6.08 14.17
C ASN A 182 14.93 6.29 13.84
N ARG A 183 14.04 6.15 14.82
CA ARG A 183 12.62 6.45 14.65
C ARG A 183 12.35 7.90 14.27
N ALA A 184 13.02 8.84 14.91
CA ALA A 184 12.86 10.27 14.59
C ALA A 184 13.35 10.57 13.17
N LEU A 185 14.46 9.97 12.74
CA LEU A 185 15.02 10.15 11.41
C LEU A 185 14.07 9.69 10.30
N ILE A 186 13.54 8.45 10.40
CA ILE A 186 12.62 7.93 9.38
C ILE A 186 11.36 8.81 9.29
N ILE A 187 10.79 9.21 10.43
CA ILE A 187 9.60 10.07 10.47
C ILE A 187 9.88 11.42 9.81
N GLU A 188 11.01 12.06 10.13
CA GLU A 188 11.35 13.36 9.58
C GLU A 188 11.61 13.31 8.08
N VAL A 189 12.39 12.34 7.60
CA VAL A 189 12.67 12.19 6.17
C VAL A 189 11.37 11.94 5.38
N MET A 190 10.52 11.07 5.86
CA MET A 190 9.24 10.78 5.18
C MET A 190 8.29 11.99 5.22
N LYS A 191 8.24 12.72 6.33
CA LYS A 191 7.45 13.95 6.45
C LYS A 191 7.88 15.01 5.43
N GLN A 192 9.19 15.20 5.22
CA GLN A 192 9.73 16.15 4.24
C GLN A 192 9.32 15.80 2.80
N GLN A 193 9.00 14.53 2.52
CA GLN A 193 8.53 14.07 1.23
C GLN A 193 7.00 13.94 1.13
N GLY A 194 6.24 14.57 2.04
CA GLY A 194 4.79 14.62 1.97
C GLY A 194 4.09 13.40 2.53
N PHE A 195 4.75 12.63 3.40
CA PHE A 195 4.13 11.53 4.13
C PHE A 195 3.82 11.92 5.57
N LYS A 196 2.87 11.19 6.15
CA LYS A 196 2.51 11.28 7.57
C LYS A 196 2.59 9.90 8.20
N VAL A 197 3.33 9.76 9.30
CA VAL A 197 3.38 8.51 10.06
C VAL A 197 2.02 8.19 10.67
N ASN A 198 1.65 6.92 10.69
CA ASN A 198 0.46 6.41 11.37
C ASN A 198 0.63 6.58 12.90
N SER A 199 -0.47 6.82 13.61
CA SER A 199 -0.45 7.04 15.07
C SER A 199 -0.15 5.78 15.90
N SER A 200 -0.36 4.58 15.33
CA SER A 200 -0.18 3.28 16.00
C SER A 200 0.97 2.42 15.47
N GLU A 201 1.67 2.88 14.40
CA GLU A 201 2.66 2.09 13.68
C GLU A 201 3.81 2.95 13.20
N TRP A 202 5.03 2.77 13.76
CA TRP A 202 6.19 3.58 13.40
C TRP A 202 6.68 3.34 11.96
N TRP A 203 6.37 2.20 11.36
CA TRP A 203 6.78 1.81 10.00
C TRP A 203 5.83 2.30 8.90
N HIS A 204 4.58 2.67 9.25
CA HIS A 204 3.52 2.98 8.29
C HIS A 204 3.44 4.48 7.99
N PHE A 205 3.51 4.83 6.72
CA PHE A 205 3.51 6.20 6.23
C PHE A 205 2.43 6.42 5.18
N ASP A 206 1.42 7.25 5.51
CA ASP A 206 0.37 7.68 4.59
C ASP A 206 0.84 8.87 3.75
N PHE A 207 0.71 8.82 2.42
CA PHE A 207 0.95 9.96 1.55
C PHE A 207 -0.18 10.99 1.69
N ILE A 208 0.18 12.27 1.90
CA ILE A 208 -0.78 13.37 2.01
C ILE A 208 -1.50 13.54 0.67
N GLY A 209 -2.85 13.56 0.69
CA GLY A 209 -3.66 13.61 -0.53
C GLY A 209 -4.14 12.24 -1.05
N TRP A 210 -3.96 11.16 -0.29
CA TRP A 210 -4.46 9.81 -0.58
C TRP A 210 -5.98 9.76 -0.89
N THR A 211 -6.76 10.73 -0.42
CA THR A 211 -8.22 10.81 -0.64
C THR A 211 -8.61 10.98 -2.11
N LYS A 212 -7.66 11.42 -2.96
CA LYS A 212 -7.85 11.60 -4.41
C LYS A 212 -7.81 10.28 -5.19
N TYR A 213 -7.46 9.16 -4.53
CA TYR A 213 -7.24 7.87 -5.17
C TYR A 213 -8.27 6.84 -4.71
N ASP A 214 -8.77 6.08 -5.68
CA ASP A 214 -9.76 5.04 -5.45
C ASP A 214 -9.14 3.82 -4.74
N VAL A 215 -9.98 3.09 -3.99
CA VAL A 215 -9.65 1.76 -3.50
C VAL A 215 -9.60 0.82 -4.69
N LEU A 216 -8.48 0.12 -4.86
CA LEU A 216 -8.24 -0.84 -5.94
C LEU A 216 -8.26 -2.27 -5.41
N ASP A 217 -8.67 -3.19 -6.30
CA ASP A 217 -8.55 -4.63 -6.08
C ASP A 217 -8.05 -5.29 -7.37
N ILE A 218 -6.75 -5.12 -7.60
CA ILE A 218 -6.01 -5.54 -8.79
C ILE A 218 -4.86 -6.44 -8.31
N ASP A 219 -4.72 -7.60 -8.88
CA ASP A 219 -3.66 -8.53 -8.54
C ASP A 219 -2.30 -8.06 -9.09
N PHE A 220 -1.22 -8.44 -8.41
CA PHE A 220 0.12 -8.02 -8.83
C PHE A 220 0.49 -8.55 -10.21
N GLU A 221 -0.03 -9.71 -10.60
CA GLU A 221 0.16 -10.32 -11.92
C GLU A 221 -0.51 -9.53 -13.05
N GLU A 222 -1.48 -8.69 -12.71
CA GLU A 222 -2.20 -7.84 -13.67
C GLU A 222 -1.51 -6.48 -13.89
N LEU A 223 -0.50 -6.17 -13.04
CA LEU A 223 0.28 -4.93 -13.10
C LEU A 223 1.55 -5.12 -13.96
N PRO A 224 2.06 -4.04 -14.62
CA PRO A 224 3.22 -4.09 -15.50
C PRO A 224 4.56 -4.32 -14.77
#